data_cfdce41ae8b89bc0af58c786d4337166
#
_entry.id   cfdce41ae8b89bc0af58c786d4337166
#
_cell.length_a   1.000
_cell.length_b   1.000
_cell.length_c   1.000
_cell.angle_alpha   90.00
_cell.angle_beta   90.00
_cell.angle_gamma   90.00
#
_symmetry.space_group_name_H-M   'P 1'
#
loop_
_entity.id
_entity.type
_entity.pdbx_description
1 polymer ?
#
loop_
_entity_poly.entity_id
_entity_poly.type
_entity_poly.pdbx_seq_one_letter_code
_entity_poly.pdbx_strand_id
1 'polypeptide(L)'
;FLVEAENLLKAINENDGAFGVPQIEVFMNRIYSHSLKAKSSDKTDIRIILHDRRTKINSEMGFSIKSQLGGDSTLLNASKTTNFNFKVTGANLSDDEITAINSINPKRNKVIERVDAIKKKGASLVFDKVDNSTFRNNLIMLDGDLPVIIANLLLEQLNTGVSTLKELAERITETNPLKYD
;
A
#
# COMPACT_ATOMS: atom_id res chain seq x y z
N PHE A 1 -25.51 14.50 14.42
CA PHE A 1 -24.33 13.83 13.82
C PHE A 1 -23.73 14.68 12.70
N LEU A 2 -24.50 15.02 11.67
CA LEU A 2 -23.99 15.78 10.50
C LEU A 2 -23.35 17.11 10.88
N VAL A 3 -23.98 17.88 11.74
CA VAL A 3 -23.45 19.17 12.22
C VAL A 3 -22.07 19.01 12.89
N GLU A 4 -21.91 17.97 13.72
CA GLU A 4 -20.62 17.74 14.38
C GLU A 4 -19.56 17.21 13.40
N ALA A 5 -19.97 16.45 12.39
CA ALA A 5 -19.06 16.01 11.32
C ALA A 5 -18.59 17.21 10.47
N GLU A 6 -19.48 18.17 10.17
CA GLU A 6 -19.13 19.41 9.47
C GLU A 6 -18.19 20.28 10.31
N ASN A 7 -18.45 20.42 11.62
CA ASN A 7 -17.57 21.14 12.54
C ASN A 7 -16.17 20.52 12.62
N LEU A 8 -16.11 19.18 12.65
CA LEU A 8 -14.83 18.47 12.63
C LEU A 8 -14.09 18.70 11.30
N LEU A 9 -14.78 18.58 10.17
CA LEU A 9 -14.19 18.83 8.86
C LEU A 9 -13.65 20.25 8.73
N LYS A 10 -14.41 21.24 9.23
CA LYS A 10 -13.98 22.64 9.28
C LYS A 10 -12.72 22.79 10.13
N ALA A 11 -12.69 22.20 11.32
CA ALA A 11 -11.53 22.25 12.21
C ALA A 11 -10.28 21.60 11.57
N ILE A 12 -10.44 20.49 10.83
CA ILE A 12 -9.35 19.85 10.09
C ILE A 12 -8.80 20.77 8.99
N ASN A 13 -9.67 21.46 8.26
CA ASN A 13 -9.27 22.34 7.15
C ASN A 13 -8.63 23.66 7.61
N GLU A 14 -8.94 24.10 8.84
CA GLU A 14 -8.46 25.37 9.39
C GLU A 14 -7.19 25.22 10.24
N ASN A 15 -6.75 24.00 10.53
CA ASN A 15 -5.60 23.74 11.40
C ASN A 15 -4.59 22.78 10.78
N ASP A 16 -3.31 23.02 11.04
CA ASP A 16 -2.21 22.14 10.67
C ASP A 16 -1.60 21.47 11.91
N GLY A 17 -1.12 20.22 11.74
CA GLY A 17 -0.46 19.48 12.80
C GLY A 17 -1.41 18.91 13.85
N ALA A 18 -0.98 18.87 15.11
CA ALA A 18 -1.79 18.36 16.21
C ALA A 18 -2.62 19.48 16.84
N PHE A 19 -3.93 19.33 16.85
CA PHE A 19 -4.87 20.27 17.45
C PHE A 19 -5.97 19.53 18.21
N GLY A 20 -6.60 20.20 19.18
CA GLY A 20 -7.72 19.70 19.96
C GLY A 20 -9.03 20.36 19.58
N VAL A 21 -10.12 19.60 19.54
CA VAL A 21 -11.49 20.11 19.29
C VAL A 21 -12.40 19.66 20.44
N PRO A 22 -12.47 20.40 21.55
CA PRO A 22 -13.20 19.97 22.76
C PRO A 22 -14.66 19.61 22.49
N GLN A 23 -15.34 20.33 21.58
CA GLN A 23 -16.75 20.06 21.23
C GLN A 23 -16.90 18.66 20.59
N ILE A 24 -15.92 18.23 19.83
CA ILE A 24 -15.91 16.90 19.20
C ILE A 24 -15.70 15.81 20.24
N GLU A 25 -14.93 16.04 21.28
CA GLU A 25 -14.75 15.08 22.37
C GLU A 25 -16.06 14.76 23.09
N VAL A 26 -16.88 15.79 23.34
CA VAL A 26 -18.22 15.61 23.90
C VAL A 26 -19.11 14.79 22.99
N PHE A 27 -19.07 15.07 21.68
CA PHE A 27 -19.82 14.30 20.69
C PHE A 27 -19.33 12.85 20.62
N MET A 28 -18.03 12.61 20.61
CA MET A 28 -17.43 11.27 20.59
C MET A 28 -17.88 10.43 21.79
N ASN A 29 -17.90 11.00 22.99
CA ASN A 29 -18.41 10.33 24.19
C ASN A 29 -19.89 9.94 24.05
N ARG A 30 -20.69 10.77 23.40
CA ARG A 30 -22.11 10.50 23.15
C ARG A 30 -22.32 9.32 22.19
N ILE A 31 -21.42 9.12 21.24
CA ILE A 31 -21.45 7.96 20.30
C ILE A 31 -20.60 6.79 20.76
N TYR A 32 -20.20 6.78 22.04
CA TYR A 32 -19.36 5.74 22.65
C TYR A 32 -17.99 5.55 21.99
N SER A 33 -17.47 6.55 21.31
CA SER A 33 -16.11 6.58 20.78
C SER A 33 -15.20 7.33 21.75
N HIS A 34 -14.54 6.59 22.64
CA HIS A 34 -13.76 7.18 23.75
C HIS A 34 -12.29 7.46 23.39
N SER A 35 -11.87 7.20 22.18
CA SER A 35 -10.50 7.43 21.74
C SER A 35 -10.41 7.66 20.24
N LEU A 36 -9.67 8.70 19.84
CA LEU A 36 -9.31 8.96 18.44
C LEU A 36 -8.10 8.12 18.00
N LYS A 37 -7.35 7.57 18.96
CA LYS A 37 -6.16 6.79 18.67
C LYS A 37 -6.47 5.31 18.78
N ALA A 38 -6.51 4.65 17.63
CA ALA A 38 -6.53 3.19 17.58
C ALA A 38 -5.20 2.61 18.08
N LYS A 39 -5.24 1.38 18.63
CA LYS A 39 -4.02 0.63 18.94
C LYS A 39 -3.24 0.37 17.64
N SER A 40 -1.91 0.38 17.71
CA SER A 40 -1.06 0.10 16.54
C SER A 40 -1.28 -1.31 15.94
N SER A 41 -1.90 -2.21 16.70
CA SER A 41 -2.35 -3.53 16.25
C SER A 41 -3.62 -3.49 15.41
N ASP A 42 -4.42 -2.42 15.52
CA ASP A 42 -5.66 -2.29 14.76
C ASP A 42 -5.32 -1.85 13.33
N LYS A 43 -5.59 -2.76 12.39
CA LYS A 43 -5.27 -2.57 10.97
C LYS A 43 -6.42 -1.94 10.16
N THR A 44 -7.57 -1.76 10.80
CA THR A 44 -8.80 -1.27 10.17
C THR A 44 -9.23 0.04 10.82
N ASP A 45 -9.68 0.98 10.00
CA ASP A 45 -10.16 2.29 10.46
C ASP A 45 -11.60 2.21 10.98
N ILE A 46 -12.40 1.32 10.40
CA ILE A 46 -13.79 1.07 10.78
C ILE A 46 -14.03 -0.43 10.89
N ARG A 47 -14.74 -0.86 11.94
CA ARG A 47 -15.30 -2.22 12.06
C ARG A 47 -16.80 -2.13 12.10
N ILE A 48 -17.47 -2.94 11.28
CA ILE A 48 -18.92 -3.07 11.26
C ILE A 48 -19.32 -4.52 11.37
N ILE A 49 -20.44 -4.77 12.03
CA ILE A 49 -21.08 -6.08 12.07
C ILE A 49 -22.22 -6.07 11.07
N LEU A 50 -22.10 -6.88 10.02
CA LEU A 50 -23.15 -7.09 9.04
C LEU A 50 -24.05 -8.22 9.49
N HIS A 51 -25.33 -7.95 9.66
CA HIS A 51 -26.34 -8.97 9.90
C HIS A 51 -26.98 -9.40 8.59
N ASP A 52 -26.63 -10.59 8.12
CA ASP A 52 -27.27 -11.18 6.96
C ASP A 52 -28.66 -11.72 7.35
N ARG A 53 -29.71 -11.09 6.84
CA ARG A 53 -31.09 -11.46 7.13
C ARG A 53 -31.49 -12.85 6.59
N ARG A 54 -30.82 -13.33 5.56
CA ARG A 54 -31.11 -14.64 4.95
C ARG A 54 -30.49 -15.79 5.73
N THR A 55 -29.19 -15.65 6.03
CA THR A 55 -28.41 -16.70 6.70
C THR A 55 -28.46 -16.59 8.22
N LYS A 56 -28.91 -15.43 8.77
CA LYS A 56 -28.88 -15.10 10.20
C LYS A 56 -27.46 -15.05 10.79
N ILE A 57 -26.45 -14.97 9.94
CA ILE A 57 -25.06 -14.88 10.35
C ILE A 57 -24.67 -13.42 10.56
N ASN A 58 -23.95 -13.16 11.64
CA ASN A 58 -23.28 -11.89 11.90
C ASN A 58 -21.82 -12.01 11.49
N SER A 59 -21.42 -11.20 10.52
CA SER A 59 -20.02 -11.13 10.06
C SER A 59 -19.41 -9.80 10.47
N GLU A 60 -18.32 -9.84 11.23
CA GLU A 60 -17.52 -8.66 11.52
C GLU A 60 -16.60 -8.38 10.33
N MET A 61 -16.69 -7.17 9.78
CA MET A 61 -15.86 -6.74 8.66
C MET A 61 -15.09 -5.47 9.02
N GLY A 62 -13.82 -5.44 8.66
CA GLY A 62 -12.94 -4.28 8.81
C GLY A 62 -12.76 -3.54 7.50
N PHE A 63 -12.82 -2.22 7.55
CA PHE A 63 -12.62 -1.35 6.40
C PHE A 63 -11.54 -0.34 6.69
N SER A 64 -10.73 -0.03 5.68
CA SER A 64 -9.79 1.10 5.71
C SER A 64 -10.36 2.26 4.91
N ILE A 65 -10.28 3.46 5.50
CA ILE A 65 -10.72 4.70 4.85
C ILE A 65 -9.57 5.18 3.96
N LYS A 66 -9.86 5.42 2.69
CA LYS A 66 -8.96 6.10 1.76
C LYS A 66 -9.52 7.49 1.49
N SER A 67 -8.88 8.50 2.05
CA SER A 67 -9.27 9.89 1.85
C SER A 67 -8.60 10.48 0.63
N GLN A 68 -9.32 11.36 -0.09
CA GLN A 68 -8.74 12.23 -1.12
C GLN A 68 -8.31 13.60 -0.55
N LEU A 69 -8.47 13.79 0.78
CA LEU A 69 -7.96 14.97 1.46
C LEU A 69 -6.45 14.81 1.65
N GLY A 70 -5.67 15.65 1.00
CA GLY A 70 -4.20 15.58 1.03
C GLY A 70 -3.60 14.94 -0.24
N GLY A 71 -2.56 14.13 -0.08
CA GLY A 71 -1.91 13.43 -1.19
C GLY A 71 -2.71 12.22 -1.70
N ASP A 72 -2.37 11.77 -2.91
CA ASP A 72 -3.01 10.61 -3.54
C ASP A 72 -2.91 9.36 -2.65
N SER A 73 -3.98 8.57 -2.63
CA SER A 73 -3.98 7.31 -1.90
C SER A 73 -3.07 6.27 -2.58
N THR A 74 -2.25 5.58 -1.81
CA THR A 74 -1.41 4.50 -2.33
C THR A 74 -2.20 3.20 -2.48
N LEU A 75 -1.90 2.43 -3.53
CA LEU A 75 -2.50 1.11 -3.74
C LEU A 75 -2.15 0.15 -2.60
N LEU A 76 -0.91 0.17 -2.17
CA LEU A 76 -0.40 -0.66 -1.08
C LEU A 76 0.25 0.23 -0.02
N ASN A 77 -0.07 -0.02 1.25
CA ASN A 77 0.66 0.59 2.34
C ASN A 77 1.99 -0.13 2.52
N ALA A 78 3.10 0.60 2.48
CA ALA A 78 4.40 0.03 2.75
C ALA A 78 4.45 -0.52 4.18
N SER A 79 4.61 -1.83 4.31
CA SER A 79 4.76 -2.50 5.61
C SER A 79 5.61 -3.76 5.45
N LYS A 80 6.10 -4.30 6.56
CA LYS A 80 6.82 -5.59 6.55
C LYS A 80 5.96 -6.76 6.05
N THR A 81 4.64 -6.60 6.02
CA THR A 81 3.70 -7.64 5.61
C THR A 81 3.29 -7.56 4.15
N THR A 82 3.69 -6.52 3.41
CA THR A 82 3.34 -6.31 2.00
C THR A 82 4.54 -6.32 1.07
N ASN A 83 5.58 -7.09 1.42
CA ASN A 83 6.81 -7.17 0.65
C ASN A 83 6.67 -8.14 -0.52
N PHE A 84 7.15 -7.70 -1.68
CA PHE A 84 7.39 -8.51 -2.87
C PHE A 84 8.90 -8.75 -3.01
N ASN A 85 9.30 -9.98 -3.16
CA ASN A 85 10.70 -10.37 -3.33
C ASN A 85 11.00 -10.58 -4.82
N PHE A 86 12.13 -10.04 -5.25
CA PHE A 86 12.63 -10.19 -6.62
C PHE A 86 14.01 -10.83 -6.57
N LYS A 87 14.25 -11.75 -7.49
CA LYS A 87 15.58 -12.33 -7.73
C LYS A 87 16.35 -11.48 -8.73
N VAL A 88 17.61 -11.26 -8.45
CA VAL A 88 18.55 -10.72 -9.42
C VAL A 88 18.99 -11.84 -10.34
N THR A 89 18.85 -11.65 -11.65
CA THR A 89 19.18 -12.63 -12.70
C THR A 89 19.98 -11.95 -13.82
N GLY A 90 20.54 -12.73 -14.73
CA GLY A 90 21.22 -12.21 -15.92
C GLY A 90 22.70 -11.91 -15.71
N ALA A 91 23.15 -11.58 -14.52
CA ALA A 91 24.56 -11.42 -14.16
C ALA A 91 24.81 -11.89 -12.73
N ASN A 92 26.02 -12.37 -12.48
CA ASN A 92 26.49 -12.65 -11.13
C ASN A 92 27.15 -11.39 -10.56
N LEU A 93 26.56 -10.83 -9.50
CA LEU A 93 27.12 -9.70 -8.78
C LEU A 93 28.11 -10.21 -7.74
N SER A 94 29.31 -9.60 -7.66
CA SER A 94 30.27 -9.88 -6.61
C SER A 94 29.80 -9.28 -5.28
N ASP A 95 30.35 -9.75 -4.15
CA ASP A 95 30.05 -9.21 -2.82
C ASP A 95 30.35 -7.72 -2.71
N ASP A 96 31.43 -7.25 -3.37
CA ASP A 96 31.78 -5.82 -3.41
C ASP A 96 30.72 -5.02 -4.17
N GLU A 97 30.22 -5.53 -5.28
CA GLU A 97 29.18 -4.88 -6.08
C GLU A 97 27.84 -4.85 -5.31
N ILE A 98 27.49 -5.93 -4.62
CA ILE A 98 26.29 -5.99 -3.75
C ILE A 98 26.43 -4.97 -2.62
N THR A 99 27.61 -4.88 -1.99
CA THR A 99 27.87 -3.92 -0.92
C THR A 99 27.79 -2.49 -1.45
N ALA A 100 28.36 -2.21 -2.62
CA ALA A 100 28.29 -0.90 -3.26
C ALA A 100 26.83 -0.50 -3.56
N ILE A 101 26.03 -1.41 -4.14
CA ILE A 101 24.60 -1.17 -4.42
C ILE A 101 23.83 -0.92 -3.11
N ASN A 102 24.08 -1.70 -2.07
CA ASN A 102 23.41 -1.56 -0.80
C ASN A 102 23.79 -0.24 -0.06
N SER A 103 24.96 0.32 -0.34
CA SER A 103 25.40 1.60 0.20
C SER A 103 24.72 2.81 -0.44
N ILE A 104 24.09 2.65 -1.63
CA ILE A 104 23.31 3.71 -2.29
C ILE A 104 22.18 4.15 -1.34
N ASN A 105 22.25 5.40 -0.85
CA ASN A 105 21.32 5.92 0.14
C ASN A 105 20.95 7.40 -0.09
N PRO A 106 20.39 7.75 -1.25
CA PRO A 106 19.91 9.10 -1.51
C PRO A 106 18.69 9.43 -0.63
N LYS A 107 18.40 10.73 -0.48
CA LYS A 107 17.23 11.19 0.28
C LYS A 107 15.88 10.77 -0.36
N ARG A 108 15.85 10.59 -1.67
CA ARG A 108 14.68 10.18 -2.45
C ARG A 108 15.08 9.10 -3.45
N ASN A 109 14.10 8.34 -3.93
CA ASN A 109 14.26 7.33 -4.99
C ASN A 109 15.31 6.23 -4.72
N LYS A 110 15.59 5.95 -3.45
CA LYS A 110 16.61 4.98 -3.04
C LYS A 110 16.49 3.62 -3.73
N VAL A 111 15.26 3.11 -3.84
CA VAL A 111 15.02 1.79 -4.44
C VAL A 111 15.23 1.87 -5.96
N ILE A 112 14.75 2.92 -6.61
CA ILE A 112 14.93 3.14 -8.05
C ILE A 112 16.43 3.20 -8.40
N GLU A 113 17.22 3.99 -7.67
CA GLU A 113 18.67 4.10 -7.91
C GLU A 113 19.41 2.76 -7.72
N ARG A 114 18.99 1.95 -6.76
CA ARG A 114 19.54 0.59 -6.58
C ARG A 114 19.16 -0.34 -7.72
N VAL A 115 17.92 -0.30 -8.20
CA VAL A 115 17.46 -1.05 -9.35
C VAL A 115 18.24 -0.66 -10.62
N ASP A 116 18.46 0.64 -10.83
CA ASP A 116 19.26 1.14 -11.93
C ASP A 116 20.74 0.68 -11.86
N ALA A 117 21.30 0.67 -10.65
CA ALA A 117 22.66 0.15 -10.44
C ALA A 117 22.77 -1.35 -10.76
N ILE A 118 21.76 -2.15 -10.39
CA ILE A 118 21.68 -3.57 -10.76
C ILE A 118 21.64 -3.74 -12.28
N LYS A 119 20.78 -2.97 -12.97
CA LYS A 119 20.66 -3.00 -14.43
C LYS A 119 21.95 -2.60 -15.15
N LYS A 120 22.65 -1.58 -14.67
CA LYS A 120 23.96 -1.13 -15.21
C LYS A 120 25.02 -2.22 -15.16
N LYS A 121 24.86 -3.22 -14.30
CA LYS A 121 25.70 -4.41 -14.23
C LYS A 121 25.25 -5.54 -15.17
N GLY A 122 24.26 -5.29 -16.02
CA GLY A 122 23.70 -6.30 -16.94
C GLY A 122 22.77 -7.31 -16.27
N ALA A 123 22.41 -7.06 -15.02
CA ALA A 123 21.44 -7.88 -14.28
C ALA A 123 20.02 -7.34 -14.44
N SER A 124 19.04 -8.19 -14.19
CA SER A 124 17.61 -7.88 -14.19
C SER A 124 16.94 -8.42 -12.94
N LEU A 125 15.75 -7.89 -12.64
CA LEU A 125 14.91 -8.34 -11.53
C LEU A 125 13.76 -9.18 -12.06
N VAL A 126 13.55 -10.34 -11.45
CA VAL A 126 12.42 -11.22 -11.75
C VAL A 126 11.66 -11.49 -10.46
N PHE A 127 10.34 -11.41 -10.52
CA PHE A 127 9.49 -11.70 -9.36
C PHE A 127 9.74 -13.13 -8.85
N ASP A 128 9.96 -13.26 -7.56
CA ASP A 128 10.14 -14.54 -6.88
C ASP A 128 8.90 -14.92 -6.08
N LYS A 129 8.52 -14.10 -5.12
CA LYS A 129 7.38 -14.39 -4.24
C LYS A 129 6.89 -13.16 -3.48
N VAL A 130 5.68 -13.25 -2.96
CA VAL A 130 5.20 -12.40 -1.87
C VAL A 130 5.68 -13.00 -0.55
N ASP A 131 6.33 -12.19 0.28
CA ASP A 131 7.01 -12.66 1.51
C ASP A 131 6.02 -13.19 2.56
N ASN A 132 4.94 -12.46 2.82
CA ASN A 132 3.93 -12.83 3.80
C ASN A 132 2.87 -13.75 3.18
N SER A 133 2.71 -14.97 3.74
CA SER A 133 1.78 -15.98 3.23
C SER A 133 0.31 -15.55 3.31
N THR A 134 -0.09 -14.88 4.38
CA THR A 134 -1.47 -14.39 4.54
C THR A 134 -1.79 -13.35 3.48
N PHE A 135 -0.88 -12.39 3.26
CA PHE A 135 -1.05 -11.38 2.23
C PHE A 135 -1.08 -12.01 0.83
N ARG A 136 -0.17 -12.96 0.54
CA ARG A 136 -0.18 -13.72 -0.71
C ARG A 136 -1.51 -14.42 -0.93
N ASN A 137 -2.03 -15.13 0.07
CA ASN A 137 -3.30 -15.84 -0.02
C ASN A 137 -4.47 -14.90 -0.25
N ASN A 138 -4.49 -13.73 0.41
CA ASN A 138 -5.53 -12.72 0.20
C ASN A 138 -5.54 -12.21 -1.25
N LEU A 139 -4.35 -12.00 -1.85
CA LEU A 139 -4.26 -11.62 -3.26
C LEU A 139 -4.79 -12.72 -4.18
N ILE A 140 -4.37 -13.97 -3.96
CA ILE A 140 -4.80 -15.12 -4.77
C ILE A 140 -6.32 -15.38 -4.65
N MET A 141 -6.92 -15.08 -3.49
CA MET A 141 -8.38 -15.19 -3.33
C MET A 141 -9.16 -14.17 -4.16
N LEU A 142 -8.54 -13.03 -4.50
CA LEU A 142 -9.14 -12.04 -5.40
C LEU A 142 -8.94 -12.46 -6.86
N ASP A 143 -7.73 -12.85 -7.21
CA ASP A 143 -7.34 -13.35 -8.52
C ASP A 143 -6.05 -14.17 -8.40
N GLY A 144 -5.99 -15.35 -9.04
CA GLY A 144 -4.84 -16.27 -8.97
C GLY A 144 -3.53 -15.64 -9.41
N ASP A 145 -3.58 -14.73 -10.38
CA ASP A 145 -2.41 -14.06 -10.96
C ASP A 145 -2.14 -12.69 -10.34
N LEU A 146 -3.00 -12.20 -9.45
CA LEU A 146 -2.85 -10.87 -8.84
C LEU A 146 -1.48 -10.63 -8.19
N PRO A 147 -0.85 -11.60 -7.50
CA PRO A 147 0.51 -11.40 -6.98
C PRO A 147 1.53 -11.06 -8.06
N VAL A 148 1.45 -11.74 -9.21
CA VAL A 148 2.37 -11.54 -10.35
C VAL A 148 2.06 -10.22 -11.05
N ILE A 149 0.79 -9.89 -11.24
CA ILE A 149 0.34 -8.63 -11.83
C ILE A 149 0.88 -7.45 -11.02
N ILE A 150 0.67 -7.45 -9.70
CA ILE A 150 1.15 -6.37 -8.81
C ILE A 150 2.68 -6.32 -8.82
N ALA A 151 3.36 -7.46 -8.81
CA ALA A 151 4.83 -7.49 -8.88
C ALA A 151 5.35 -6.82 -10.17
N ASN A 152 4.71 -7.05 -11.31
CA ASN A 152 5.09 -6.40 -12.57
C ASN A 152 4.77 -4.91 -12.57
N LEU A 153 3.63 -4.48 -12.00
CA LEU A 153 3.32 -3.06 -11.80
C LEU A 153 4.39 -2.36 -10.96
N LEU A 154 4.80 -2.97 -9.85
CA LEU A 154 5.86 -2.44 -8.98
C LEU A 154 7.21 -2.40 -9.72
N LEU A 155 7.54 -3.42 -10.49
CA LEU A 155 8.78 -3.46 -11.25
C LEU A 155 8.79 -2.39 -12.34
N GLU A 156 7.67 -2.20 -13.05
CA GLU A 156 7.53 -1.14 -14.04
C GLU A 156 7.66 0.26 -13.41
N GLN A 157 7.04 0.47 -12.24
CA GLN A 157 7.22 1.70 -11.46
C GLN A 157 8.69 1.95 -11.12
N LEU A 158 9.39 0.92 -10.63
CA LEU A 158 10.81 1.02 -10.29
C LEU A 158 11.70 1.27 -11.50
N ASN A 159 11.30 0.76 -12.65
CA ASN A 159 12.04 0.88 -13.90
C ASN A 159 11.89 2.25 -14.58
N THR A 160 10.74 2.87 -14.43
CA THR A 160 10.34 4.08 -15.20
C THR A 160 10.14 5.32 -14.33
N GLY A 161 9.93 5.14 -13.03
CA GLY A 161 9.57 6.21 -12.11
C GLY A 161 8.10 6.66 -12.24
N VAL A 162 7.32 6.03 -13.12
CA VAL A 162 5.87 6.32 -13.27
C VAL A 162 5.15 5.92 -11.99
N SER A 163 4.23 6.75 -11.50
CA SER A 163 3.54 6.53 -10.23
C SER A 163 2.02 6.35 -10.36
N THR A 164 1.44 6.66 -11.53
CA THR A 164 0.00 6.49 -11.73
C THR A 164 -0.34 5.07 -12.14
N LEU A 165 -1.32 4.47 -11.46
CA LEU A 165 -1.74 3.09 -11.75
C LEU A 165 -2.24 2.93 -13.18
N LYS A 166 -2.94 3.94 -13.72
CA LYS A 166 -3.43 3.93 -15.09
C LYS A 166 -2.29 3.76 -16.10
N GLU A 167 -1.29 4.62 -16.02
CA GLU A 167 -0.15 4.59 -16.95
C GLU A 167 0.69 3.31 -16.81
N LEU A 168 0.86 2.83 -15.58
CA LEU A 168 1.53 1.55 -15.33
C LEU A 168 0.76 0.37 -15.94
N ALA A 169 -0.57 0.36 -15.83
CA ALA A 169 -1.41 -0.68 -16.43
C ALA A 169 -1.35 -0.65 -17.96
N GLU A 170 -1.39 0.54 -18.58
CA GLU A 170 -1.23 0.71 -20.03
C GLU A 170 0.12 0.15 -20.50
N ARG A 171 1.22 0.48 -19.84
CA ARG A 171 2.58 -0.04 -20.16
C ARG A 171 2.70 -1.56 -20.03
N ILE A 172 2.10 -2.14 -18.96
CA ILE A 172 2.09 -3.60 -18.79
C ILE A 172 1.27 -4.27 -19.88
N THR A 173 0.16 -3.68 -20.29
CA THR A 173 -0.66 -4.18 -21.39
C THR A 173 0.13 -4.18 -22.71
N GLU A 174 0.87 -3.10 -23.01
CA GLU A 174 1.70 -2.98 -24.21
C GLU A 174 2.87 -3.97 -24.21
N THR A 175 3.56 -4.12 -23.09
CA THR A 175 4.72 -5.02 -22.97
C THR A 175 4.34 -6.47 -22.80
N ASN A 176 3.11 -6.73 -22.35
CA ASN A 176 2.52 -8.05 -22.07
C ASN A 176 3.50 -9.04 -21.39
N PRO A 177 4.11 -8.68 -20.24
CA PRO A 177 5.11 -9.53 -19.59
C PRO A 177 4.52 -10.85 -19.08
N LEU A 178 3.21 -10.92 -18.90
CA LEU A 178 2.46 -12.08 -18.42
C LEU A 178 2.01 -12.99 -19.57
N LYS A 179 2.16 -12.53 -20.83
CA LYS A 179 1.76 -13.28 -22.04
C LYS A 179 0.30 -13.70 -22.03
N TYR A 180 -0.58 -12.81 -21.57
CA TYR A 180 -2.02 -12.98 -21.75
C TYR A 180 -2.40 -12.77 -23.22
N ASP A 181 -3.30 -13.62 -23.72
CA ASP A 181 -3.89 -13.53 -25.07
C ASP A 181 -4.95 -12.40 -25.14
#